data_9d59734131a48d2d2a097b41ac5f5bb6
#
_entry.id   9d59734131a48d2d2a097b41ac5f5bb6
#
_cell.length_a   1.000
_cell.length_b   1.000
_cell.length_c   1.000
_cell.angle_alpha   90.00
_cell.angle_beta   90.00
_cell.angle_gamma   90.00
#
_symmetry.space_group_name_H-M   'P 1'
#
loop_
_entity.id
_entity.type
_entity.pdbx_description
1 polymer ?
#
loop_
_entity_poly.entity_id
_entity_poly.type
_entity_poly.pdbx_seq_one_letter_code
_entity_poly.pdbx_strand_id
1 'polypeptide(L)'
;MSAATTTPVPLLALRGVSKRFVKTLDTVERVSNLLGARLHDEVVHAVDDVTLAIHAGEVVGLVGESGCGKSTLGRMAVGLHSLSAGERLWKGQRVEPGATPRTRKDLLALQMIFQDPYASINPRMRVQDLVGEAPVAHGIVKASEQKAYVEHLLARVGLDASAMRRFPHQFSGGQRARIGIARALAVKPEFLVCDEAVAALDVSIQAQVLNLFIELRNALNLTYLFISHDLGVVRHLADRVVIMYLGRVVESAPADTLFDHPNHPYTQALLASEPKLEVKKRDFMPVKGEIPSPLNPPSGCHFHPRCPFAMPLCVSVQPPLRELAPGHLSACHLNDAQAGN
;
A
#
# COMPACT_ATOMS: atom_id res chain seq x y z
N MET A 1 -38.53 4.37 -16.51
CA MET A 1 -37.38 5.28 -16.54
C MET A 1 -36.32 4.67 -15.62
N SER A 2 -35.35 4.00 -16.19
CA SER A 2 -34.25 3.34 -15.44
C SER A 2 -33.29 4.45 -14.98
N ALA A 3 -33.21 4.65 -13.66
CA ALA A 3 -32.19 5.52 -13.09
C ALA A 3 -30.82 4.86 -13.34
N ALA A 4 -30.04 5.43 -14.24
CA ALA A 4 -28.64 5.08 -14.42
C ALA A 4 -27.94 5.35 -13.08
N THR A 5 -27.62 4.30 -12.32
CA THR A 5 -26.77 4.35 -11.13
C THR A 5 -25.39 4.80 -11.61
N THR A 6 -25.14 6.10 -11.56
CA THR A 6 -23.79 6.65 -11.78
C THR A 6 -22.88 6.12 -10.67
N THR A 7 -22.07 5.14 -10.98
CA THR A 7 -21.03 4.67 -10.07
C THR A 7 -20.18 5.87 -9.64
N PRO A 8 -20.02 6.15 -8.34
CA PRO A 8 -19.27 7.30 -7.88
C PRO A 8 -17.83 7.25 -8.40
N VAL A 9 -17.35 8.41 -8.91
CA VAL A 9 -15.98 8.53 -9.42
C VAL A 9 -14.98 8.22 -8.28
N PRO A 10 -14.06 7.28 -8.48
CA PRO A 10 -13.04 6.99 -7.46
C PRO A 10 -12.20 8.22 -7.13
N LEU A 11 -11.79 8.36 -5.88
CA LEU A 11 -10.84 9.39 -5.46
C LEU A 11 -9.48 9.17 -6.11
N LEU A 12 -8.99 7.91 -6.08
CA LEU A 12 -7.79 7.47 -6.77
C LEU A 12 -8.12 6.23 -7.62
N ALA A 13 -7.66 6.21 -8.87
CA ALA A 13 -7.70 4.99 -9.68
C ALA A 13 -6.34 4.74 -10.34
N LEU A 14 -5.90 3.49 -10.26
CA LEU A 14 -4.78 2.93 -11.00
C LEU A 14 -5.35 1.99 -12.04
N ARG A 15 -4.99 2.14 -13.31
CA ARG A 15 -5.52 1.30 -14.41
C ARG A 15 -4.38 0.66 -15.17
N GLY A 16 -4.27 -0.66 -15.06
CA GLY A 16 -3.25 -1.44 -15.74
C GLY A 16 -1.83 -0.97 -15.43
N VAL A 17 -1.59 -0.49 -14.19
CA VAL A 17 -0.30 0.11 -13.86
C VAL A 17 0.78 -0.95 -13.69
N SER A 18 1.94 -0.69 -14.28
CA SER A 18 3.12 -1.52 -14.12
C SER A 18 4.33 -0.70 -13.71
N LYS A 19 5.24 -1.30 -12.95
CA LYS A 19 6.55 -0.74 -12.61
C LYS A 19 7.65 -1.76 -12.79
N ARG A 20 8.59 -1.42 -13.66
CA ARG A 20 9.82 -2.17 -13.88
C ARG A 20 10.99 -1.32 -13.43
N PHE A 21 11.90 -1.90 -12.68
CA PHE A 21 13.19 -1.30 -12.35
C PHE A 21 14.24 -2.00 -13.17
N VAL A 22 14.98 -1.21 -13.97
CA VAL A 22 16.05 -1.71 -14.83
C VAL A 22 17.37 -1.32 -14.20
N LYS A 23 18.18 -2.32 -13.84
CA LYS A 23 19.56 -2.15 -13.45
C LYS A 23 20.40 -2.37 -14.71
N THR A 24 20.81 -1.28 -15.31
CA THR A 24 21.70 -1.32 -16.50
C THR A 24 23.09 -1.78 -16.10
N LEU A 25 23.72 -2.52 -17.02
CA LEU A 25 25.11 -2.95 -16.86
C LEU A 25 26.03 -1.77 -16.56
N ASP A 26 26.87 -1.92 -15.56
CA ASP A 26 27.92 -0.94 -15.26
C ASP A 26 29.05 -0.95 -16.31
N THR A 27 30.01 -0.03 -16.18
CA THR A 27 31.11 0.08 -17.15
C THR A 27 31.99 -1.16 -17.19
N VAL A 28 32.18 -1.83 -16.06
CA VAL A 28 32.99 -3.05 -15.94
C VAL A 28 32.28 -4.24 -16.60
N GLU A 29 30.99 -4.37 -16.35
CA GLU A 29 30.12 -5.40 -16.94
C GLU A 29 30.02 -5.26 -18.46
N ARG A 30 29.94 -4.01 -18.98
CA ARG A 30 29.98 -3.72 -20.43
C ARG A 30 31.31 -4.10 -21.07
N VAL A 31 32.45 -3.80 -20.40
CA VAL A 31 33.77 -4.21 -20.86
C VAL A 31 33.90 -5.73 -20.83
N SER A 32 33.38 -6.40 -19.81
CA SER A 32 33.35 -7.87 -19.72
C SER A 32 32.56 -8.48 -20.88
N ASN A 33 31.47 -7.84 -21.32
CA ASN A 33 30.71 -8.27 -22.50
C ASN A 33 31.50 -8.14 -23.80
N LEU A 34 32.38 -7.13 -23.91
CA LEU A 34 33.30 -7.02 -25.07
C LEU A 34 34.36 -8.14 -25.09
N LEU A 35 34.65 -8.73 -23.92
CA LEU A 35 35.57 -9.86 -23.73
C LEU A 35 34.85 -11.23 -23.82
N GLY A 36 33.56 -11.25 -24.19
CA GLY A 36 32.80 -12.48 -24.42
C GLY A 36 31.86 -12.91 -23.26
N ALA A 37 31.72 -12.10 -22.21
CA ALA A 37 30.65 -12.32 -21.21
C ALA A 37 29.28 -12.02 -21.86
N ARG A 38 28.23 -12.68 -21.36
CA ARG A 38 26.84 -12.48 -21.82
C ARG A 38 25.98 -11.94 -20.68
N LEU A 39 26.40 -10.81 -20.12
CA LEU A 39 25.65 -10.14 -19.06
C LEU A 39 24.55 -9.30 -19.72
N HIS A 40 23.35 -9.32 -19.12
CA HIS A 40 22.19 -8.56 -19.56
C HIS A 40 21.70 -7.64 -18.46
N ASP A 41 21.01 -6.57 -18.85
CA ASP A 41 20.33 -5.71 -17.88
C ASP A 41 19.34 -6.53 -17.03
N GLU A 42 19.37 -6.33 -15.73
CA GLU A 42 18.43 -6.98 -14.81
C GLU A 42 17.15 -6.15 -14.73
N VAL A 43 16.00 -6.77 -15.02
CA VAL A 43 14.69 -6.13 -14.97
C VAL A 43 13.86 -6.73 -13.84
N VAL A 44 13.63 -5.95 -12.78
CA VAL A 44 12.75 -6.33 -11.68
C VAL A 44 11.32 -5.92 -12.00
N HIS A 45 10.42 -6.88 -12.10
CA HIS A 45 8.98 -6.67 -12.29
C HIS A 45 8.30 -6.46 -10.94
N ALA A 46 8.37 -5.22 -10.42
CA ALA A 46 7.88 -4.93 -9.07
C ALA A 46 6.35 -4.81 -8.99
N VAL A 47 5.70 -4.28 -10.04
CA VAL A 47 4.25 -4.20 -10.20
C VAL A 47 3.93 -4.53 -11.65
N ASP A 48 2.92 -5.36 -11.89
CA ASP A 48 2.58 -5.86 -13.21
C ASP A 48 1.05 -5.89 -13.41
N ASP A 49 0.57 -4.99 -14.27
CA ASP A 49 -0.84 -4.87 -14.71
C ASP A 49 -1.85 -4.74 -13.54
N VAL A 50 -1.57 -3.87 -12.58
CA VAL A 50 -2.47 -3.68 -11.44
C VAL A 50 -3.54 -2.64 -11.74
N THR A 51 -4.80 -3.03 -11.54
CA THR A 51 -5.96 -2.13 -11.56
C THR A 51 -6.58 -2.06 -10.18
N LEU A 52 -6.69 -0.84 -9.63
CA LEU A 52 -7.21 -0.57 -8.29
C LEU A 52 -7.94 0.78 -8.27
N ALA A 53 -9.19 0.78 -7.83
CA ALA A 53 -9.96 1.99 -7.57
C ALA A 53 -10.16 2.15 -6.05
N ILE A 54 -10.01 3.37 -5.53
CA ILE A 54 -10.21 3.69 -4.11
C ILE A 54 -11.19 4.87 -4.04
N HIS A 55 -12.26 4.71 -3.27
CA HIS A 55 -13.30 5.71 -3.12
C HIS A 55 -13.02 6.64 -1.94
N ALA A 56 -13.62 7.84 -1.97
CA ALA A 56 -13.47 8.81 -0.88
C ALA A 56 -13.98 8.24 0.45
N GLY A 57 -13.19 8.38 1.52
CA GLY A 57 -13.49 7.84 2.85
C GLY A 57 -13.27 6.33 3.00
N GLU A 58 -12.87 5.60 1.93
CA GLU A 58 -12.61 4.16 1.96
C GLU A 58 -11.22 3.87 2.57
N VAL A 59 -11.14 2.79 3.33
CA VAL A 59 -9.87 2.19 3.75
C VAL A 59 -9.65 0.89 2.99
N VAL A 60 -8.67 0.90 2.09
CA VAL A 60 -8.24 -0.29 1.35
C VAL A 60 -6.99 -0.85 2.03
N GLY A 61 -7.09 -2.08 2.54
CA GLY A 61 -5.95 -2.85 3.02
C GLY A 61 -5.22 -3.53 1.87
N LEU A 62 -3.92 -3.31 1.72
CA LEU A 62 -3.08 -3.98 0.72
C LEU A 62 -2.14 -4.97 1.41
N VAL A 63 -2.35 -6.26 1.16
CA VAL A 63 -1.66 -7.35 1.86
C VAL A 63 -0.93 -8.27 0.89
N GLY A 64 0.13 -8.91 1.36
CA GLY A 64 0.91 -9.90 0.63
C GLY A 64 2.28 -10.11 1.27
N GLU A 65 3.00 -11.13 0.85
CA GLU A 65 4.36 -11.43 1.35
C GLU A 65 5.34 -10.27 1.09
N SER A 66 6.43 -10.23 1.87
CA SER A 66 7.48 -9.22 1.68
C SER A 66 8.06 -9.31 0.25
N GLY A 67 8.33 -8.15 -0.36
CA GLY A 67 8.87 -8.09 -1.71
C GLY A 67 7.85 -8.27 -2.85
N CYS A 68 6.56 -8.51 -2.58
CA CYS A 68 5.55 -8.69 -3.65
C CYS A 68 5.12 -7.39 -4.38
N GLY A 69 5.69 -6.22 -4.04
CA GLY A 69 5.45 -4.96 -4.74
C GLY A 69 4.53 -3.96 -4.05
N LYS A 70 4.01 -4.21 -2.85
CA LYS A 70 3.06 -3.34 -2.12
C LYS A 70 3.55 -1.90 -1.95
N SER A 71 4.75 -1.72 -1.38
CA SER A 71 5.33 -0.38 -1.17
C SER A 71 5.60 0.34 -2.48
N THR A 72 5.95 -0.40 -3.54
CA THR A 72 6.11 0.16 -4.89
C THR A 72 4.77 0.68 -5.41
N LEU A 73 3.69 -0.11 -5.27
CA LEU A 73 2.34 0.30 -5.66
C LEU A 73 1.88 1.53 -4.85
N GLY A 74 2.12 1.56 -3.55
CA GLY A 74 1.84 2.72 -2.69
C GLY A 74 2.57 3.98 -3.14
N ARG A 75 3.86 3.88 -3.48
CA ARG A 75 4.66 5.01 -4.01
C ARG A 75 4.19 5.46 -5.39
N MET A 76 3.71 4.53 -6.22
CA MET A 76 3.07 4.88 -7.50
C MET A 76 1.75 5.61 -7.26
N ALA A 77 0.95 5.18 -6.28
CA ALA A 77 -0.33 5.79 -5.94
C ALA A 77 -0.20 7.28 -5.57
N VAL A 78 0.82 7.65 -4.77
CA VAL A 78 1.10 9.05 -4.42
C VAL A 78 1.99 9.79 -5.43
N GLY A 79 2.53 9.10 -6.43
CA GLY A 79 3.36 9.69 -7.48
C GLY A 79 4.83 9.84 -7.17
N LEU A 80 5.33 9.17 -6.13
CA LEU A 80 6.76 9.10 -5.83
C LEU A 80 7.52 8.23 -6.83
N HIS A 81 6.85 7.24 -7.44
CA HIS A 81 7.39 6.47 -8.55
C HIS A 81 6.60 6.74 -9.84
N SER A 82 7.33 6.95 -10.93
CA SER A 82 6.75 6.96 -12.27
C SER A 82 6.24 5.58 -12.65
N LEU A 83 5.18 5.53 -13.46
CA LEU A 83 4.66 4.30 -14.04
C LEU A 83 5.57 3.87 -15.21
N SER A 84 5.76 2.56 -15.40
CA SER A 84 6.35 2.00 -16.62
C SER A 84 5.27 1.75 -17.69
N ALA A 85 4.02 1.49 -17.28
CA ALA A 85 2.84 1.36 -18.11
C ALA A 85 1.57 1.66 -17.31
N GLY A 86 0.44 1.83 -18.00
CA GLY A 86 -0.85 2.14 -17.39
C GLY A 86 -1.06 3.62 -17.10
N GLU A 87 -2.09 3.93 -16.32
CA GLU A 87 -2.43 5.30 -15.96
C GLU A 87 -2.87 5.44 -14.50
N ARG A 88 -2.57 6.60 -13.91
CA ARG A 88 -3.04 7.01 -12.60
C ARG A 88 -4.03 8.17 -12.76
N LEU A 89 -5.21 8.03 -12.14
CA LEU A 89 -6.23 9.07 -12.13
C LEU A 89 -6.47 9.55 -10.70
N TRP A 90 -6.52 10.86 -10.53
CA TRP A 90 -6.93 11.53 -9.31
C TRP A 90 -8.25 12.26 -9.56
N LYS A 91 -9.30 11.90 -8.82
CA LYS A 91 -10.66 12.45 -9.02
C LYS A 91 -11.13 12.36 -10.49
N GLY A 92 -10.85 11.21 -11.11
CA GLY A 92 -11.19 10.92 -12.50
C GLY A 92 -10.30 11.59 -13.55
N GLN A 93 -9.30 12.35 -13.15
CA GLN A 93 -8.41 13.06 -14.05
C GLN A 93 -7.03 12.41 -14.08
N ARG A 94 -6.50 12.15 -15.28
CA ARG A 94 -5.18 11.54 -15.44
C ARG A 94 -4.08 12.44 -14.88
N VAL A 95 -3.22 11.85 -14.06
CA VAL A 95 -2.06 12.52 -13.44
C VAL A 95 -0.80 11.83 -13.94
N GLU A 96 -0.01 12.51 -14.79
CA GLU A 96 1.25 11.98 -15.30
C GLU A 96 2.43 12.49 -14.47
N PRO A 97 3.50 11.68 -14.32
CA PRO A 97 4.78 12.15 -13.79
C PRO A 97 5.32 13.26 -14.70
N GLY A 98 5.60 14.43 -14.13
CA GLY A 98 6.12 15.59 -14.90
C GLY A 98 5.05 16.47 -15.56
N ALA A 99 3.77 16.09 -15.56
CA ALA A 99 2.69 17.02 -15.89
C ALA A 99 2.65 18.15 -14.86
N THR A 100 2.47 19.38 -15.33
CA THR A 100 2.31 20.54 -14.43
C THR A 100 1.20 20.21 -13.43
N PRO A 101 1.47 20.25 -12.11
CA PRO A 101 0.46 19.97 -11.13
C PRO A 101 -0.70 20.94 -11.36
N ARG A 102 -1.92 20.42 -11.48
CA ARG A 102 -3.09 21.23 -11.78
C ARG A 102 -3.33 22.30 -10.73
N THR A 103 -3.10 21.94 -9.48
CA THR A 103 -3.05 22.90 -8.40
C THR A 103 -2.04 22.41 -7.34
N ARG A 104 -1.46 23.36 -6.60
CA ARG A 104 -0.63 23.07 -5.41
C ARG A 104 -1.40 22.20 -4.40
N LYS A 105 -2.73 22.39 -4.34
CA LYS A 105 -3.62 21.64 -3.47
C LYS A 105 -3.65 20.14 -3.82
N ASP A 106 -3.67 19.78 -5.10
CA ASP A 106 -3.71 18.36 -5.52
C ASP A 106 -2.42 17.60 -5.16
N LEU A 107 -1.27 18.29 -5.20
CA LEU A 107 0.01 17.69 -4.75
C LEU A 107 0.02 17.38 -3.26
N LEU A 108 -0.58 18.25 -2.46
CA LEU A 108 -0.62 18.10 -1.01
C LEU A 108 -1.70 17.13 -0.55
N ALA A 109 -2.70 16.90 -1.42
CA ALA A 109 -3.82 16.01 -1.12
C ALA A 109 -3.42 14.53 -0.98
N LEU A 110 -2.30 14.12 -1.59
CA LEU A 110 -1.78 12.76 -1.52
C LEU A 110 -0.51 12.75 -0.65
N GLN A 111 -0.56 12.06 0.47
CA GLN A 111 0.58 11.95 1.38
C GLN A 111 0.92 10.49 1.68
N MET A 112 2.13 10.25 2.17
CA MET A 112 2.60 8.91 2.53
C MET A 112 3.25 8.92 3.91
N ILE A 113 2.89 7.94 4.71
CA ILE A 113 3.55 7.58 5.97
C ILE A 113 4.43 6.37 5.65
N PHE A 114 5.74 6.51 5.84
CA PHE A 114 6.72 5.49 5.46
C PHE A 114 6.91 4.46 6.57
N GLN A 115 7.35 3.27 6.18
CA GLN A 115 7.62 2.12 7.02
C GLN A 115 8.60 2.40 8.17
N ASP A 116 9.66 3.16 7.90
CA ASP A 116 10.66 3.55 8.90
C ASP A 116 10.45 5.01 9.34
N PRO A 117 9.89 5.22 10.55
CA PRO A 117 9.76 6.56 11.10
C PRO A 117 11.12 7.27 11.30
N TYR A 118 12.21 6.51 11.51
CA TYR A 118 13.54 7.10 11.68
C TYR A 118 14.12 7.65 10.38
N ALA A 119 14.03 6.86 9.30
CA ALA A 119 14.54 7.29 8.01
C ALA A 119 13.71 8.40 7.38
N SER A 120 12.43 8.52 7.75
CA SER A 120 11.51 9.52 7.20
C SER A 120 11.58 10.89 7.90
N ILE A 121 12.23 10.97 9.07
CA ILE A 121 12.26 12.17 9.91
C ILE A 121 13.71 12.64 10.07
N ASN A 122 13.98 13.94 9.79
CA ASN A 122 15.30 14.52 10.02
C ASN A 122 15.60 14.58 11.53
N PRO A 123 16.58 13.80 12.06
CA PRO A 123 16.86 13.72 13.49
C PRO A 123 17.43 15.01 14.09
N ARG A 124 17.88 15.95 13.25
CA ARG A 124 18.46 17.22 13.66
C ARG A 124 17.45 18.37 13.77
N MET A 125 16.21 18.12 13.35
CA MET A 125 15.12 19.12 13.46
C MET A 125 14.28 18.88 14.71
N ARG A 126 13.77 19.93 15.32
CA ARG A 126 12.76 19.82 16.39
C ARG A 126 11.42 19.42 15.82
N VAL A 127 10.58 18.80 16.63
CA VAL A 127 9.23 18.35 16.20
C VAL A 127 8.40 19.51 15.65
N GLN A 128 8.49 20.70 16.25
CA GLN A 128 7.82 21.90 15.74
C GLN A 128 8.18 22.19 14.28
N ASP A 129 9.47 22.13 13.95
CA ASP A 129 9.95 22.43 12.60
C ASP A 129 9.61 21.31 11.63
N LEU A 130 9.76 20.04 12.06
CA LEU A 130 9.38 18.85 11.26
C LEU A 130 7.93 18.84 10.80
N VAL A 131 7.01 19.23 11.69
CA VAL A 131 5.57 19.22 11.41
C VAL A 131 5.15 20.54 10.76
N GLY A 132 5.79 21.65 11.12
CA GLY A 132 5.39 23.00 10.72
C GLY A 132 6.03 23.51 9.43
N GLU A 133 7.12 22.89 8.94
CA GLU A 133 7.84 23.33 7.74
C GLU A 133 6.94 23.33 6.49
N ALA A 134 6.32 22.19 6.19
CA ALA A 134 5.51 22.04 5.00
C ALA A 134 4.28 22.97 4.96
N PRO A 135 3.44 23.08 6.00
CA PRO A 135 2.29 23.98 5.98
C PRO A 135 2.69 25.46 5.83
N VAL A 136 3.83 25.90 6.38
CA VAL A 136 4.33 27.27 6.19
C VAL A 136 4.87 27.45 4.78
N ALA A 137 5.72 26.56 4.29
CA ALA A 137 6.31 26.64 2.95
C ALA A 137 5.24 26.62 1.84
N HIS A 138 4.14 25.92 2.09
CA HIS A 138 3.02 25.82 1.16
C HIS A 138 1.92 26.89 1.39
N GLY A 139 2.08 27.77 2.37
CA GLY A 139 1.15 28.87 2.63
C GLY A 139 -0.19 28.44 3.21
N ILE A 140 -0.25 27.24 3.83
CA ILE A 140 -1.45 26.74 4.54
C ILE A 140 -1.66 27.53 5.82
N VAL A 141 -0.54 27.90 6.48
CA VAL A 141 -0.51 28.75 7.67
C VAL A 141 0.61 29.78 7.54
N LYS A 142 0.46 30.92 8.20
CA LYS A 142 1.52 31.94 8.28
C LYS A 142 2.60 31.47 9.27
N ALA A 143 3.85 31.94 9.07
CA ALA A 143 4.95 31.61 9.99
C ALA A 143 4.66 31.99 11.44
N SER A 144 3.93 33.10 11.68
CA SER A 144 3.49 33.54 13.01
C SER A 144 2.49 32.59 13.68
N GLU A 145 1.76 31.80 12.91
CA GLU A 145 0.71 30.89 13.37
C GLU A 145 1.22 29.43 13.48
N GLN A 146 2.44 29.15 12.98
CA GLN A 146 3.04 27.81 12.93
C GLN A 146 2.98 27.09 14.28
N LYS A 147 3.38 27.78 15.36
CA LYS A 147 3.43 27.20 16.70
C LYS A 147 2.07 26.69 17.16
N ALA A 148 1.03 27.51 17.08
CA ALA A 148 -0.33 27.15 17.47
C ALA A 148 -0.89 26.04 16.59
N TYR A 149 -0.58 26.07 15.30
CA TYR A 149 -1.00 25.03 14.36
C TYR A 149 -0.38 23.66 14.67
N VAL A 150 0.93 23.63 14.94
CA VAL A 150 1.64 22.39 15.31
C VAL A 150 1.15 21.85 16.65
N GLU A 151 0.93 22.72 17.65
CA GLU A 151 0.37 22.34 18.94
C GLU A 151 -0.97 21.65 18.79
N HIS A 152 -1.87 22.19 17.97
CA HIS A 152 -3.15 21.57 17.66
C HIS A 152 -3.01 20.22 16.98
N LEU A 153 -2.08 20.06 16.03
CA LEU A 153 -1.82 18.78 15.36
C LEU A 153 -1.26 17.72 16.32
N LEU A 154 -0.33 18.12 17.20
CA LEU A 154 0.23 17.21 18.20
C LEU A 154 -0.83 16.74 19.19
N ALA A 155 -1.71 17.62 19.64
CA ALA A 155 -2.84 17.27 20.49
C ALA A 155 -3.77 16.24 19.79
N ARG A 156 -4.04 16.40 18.49
CA ARG A 156 -4.83 15.44 17.69
C ARG A 156 -4.24 14.05 17.63
N VAL A 157 -2.93 13.92 17.67
CA VAL A 157 -2.27 12.62 17.68
C VAL A 157 -1.91 12.14 19.10
N GLY A 158 -2.45 12.80 20.14
CA GLY A 158 -2.27 12.43 21.54
C GLY A 158 -0.86 12.72 22.07
N LEU A 159 -0.21 13.78 21.56
CA LEU A 159 1.08 14.26 22.07
C LEU A 159 0.92 15.63 22.74
N ASP A 160 1.62 15.79 23.88
CA ASP A 160 1.64 17.05 24.63
C ASP A 160 2.42 18.15 23.89
N ALA A 161 2.04 19.41 24.10
CA ALA A 161 2.69 20.58 23.50
C ALA A 161 4.20 20.69 23.82
N SER A 162 4.67 20.14 24.94
CA SER A 162 6.10 20.10 25.28
C SER A 162 6.92 19.29 24.27
N ALA A 163 6.29 18.38 23.51
CA ALA A 163 6.91 17.61 22.45
C ALA A 163 7.50 18.50 21.35
N MET A 164 6.95 19.69 21.10
CA MET A 164 7.40 20.61 20.05
C MET A 164 8.89 20.97 20.13
N ARG A 165 9.42 21.11 21.35
CA ARG A 165 10.80 21.55 21.58
C ARG A 165 11.83 20.42 21.52
N ARG A 166 11.36 19.19 21.52
CA ARG A 166 12.20 17.97 21.56
C ARG A 166 12.60 17.51 20.16
N PHE A 167 13.64 16.69 20.11
CA PHE A 167 14.15 16.08 18.89
C PHE A 167 13.62 14.63 18.74
N PRO A 168 13.50 14.10 17.53
CA PRO A 168 12.95 12.76 17.28
C PRO A 168 13.57 11.63 18.10
N HIS A 169 14.88 11.66 18.33
CA HIS A 169 15.59 10.63 19.12
C HIS A 169 15.16 10.57 20.60
N GLN A 170 14.47 11.59 21.11
CA GLN A 170 13.99 11.68 22.49
C GLN A 170 12.60 11.04 22.69
N PHE A 171 12.05 10.38 21.68
CA PHE A 171 10.72 9.79 21.70
C PHE A 171 10.76 8.27 21.53
N SER A 172 9.75 7.57 22.09
CA SER A 172 9.52 6.16 21.82
C SER A 172 9.10 5.90 20.37
N GLY A 173 9.14 4.65 19.91
CA GLY A 173 8.69 4.25 18.57
C GLY A 173 7.27 4.72 18.26
N GLY A 174 6.33 4.47 19.17
CA GLY A 174 4.94 4.89 19.02
C GLY A 174 4.75 6.41 19.01
N GLN A 175 5.50 7.15 19.80
CA GLN A 175 5.47 8.61 19.76
C GLN A 175 6.02 9.16 18.43
N ARG A 176 7.06 8.53 17.87
CA ARG A 176 7.59 8.91 16.54
C ARG A 176 6.60 8.59 15.43
N ALA A 177 5.91 7.45 15.49
CA ALA A 177 4.83 7.15 14.56
C ALA A 177 3.76 8.25 14.60
N ARG A 178 3.33 8.70 15.79
CA ARG A 178 2.38 9.81 15.98
C ARG A 178 2.91 11.13 15.42
N ILE A 179 4.21 11.44 15.55
CA ILE A 179 4.84 12.62 14.94
C ILE A 179 4.80 12.50 13.40
N GLY A 180 5.07 11.33 12.83
CA GLY A 180 4.96 11.06 11.40
C GLY A 180 3.54 11.25 10.87
N ILE A 181 2.54 10.79 11.62
CA ILE A 181 1.12 11.02 11.33
C ILE A 181 0.80 12.52 11.36
N ALA A 182 1.20 13.23 12.43
CA ALA A 182 0.99 14.69 12.54
C ALA A 182 1.60 15.45 11.37
N ARG A 183 2.82 15.07 10.93
CA ARG A 183 3.49 15.65 9.77
C ARG A 183 2.71 15.43 8.47
N ALA A 184 2.20 14.22 8.26
CA ALA A 184 1.39 13.92 7.08
C ALA A 184 0.08 14.71 7.07
N LEU A 185 -0.57 14.86 8.24
CA LEU A 185 -1.80 15.64 8.40
C LEU A 185 -1.60 17.17 8.26
N ALA A 186 -0.38 17.66 8.46
CA ALA A 186 -0.09 19.09 8.48
C ALA A 186 -0.43 19.82 7.18
N VAL A 187 -0.43 19.10 6.05
CA VAL A 187 -0.78 19.65 4.73
C VAL A 187 -2.24 19.42 4.34
N LYS A 188 -3.07 18.90 5.26
CA LYS A 188 -4.51 18.62 5.08
C LYS A 188 -4.77 17.67 3.90
N PRO A 189 -4.21 16.45 3.92
CA PRO A 189 -4.39 15.48 2.85
C PRO A 189 -5.84 14.99 2.75
N GLU A 190 -6.21 14.48 1.57
CA GLU A 190 -7.46 13.74 1.33
C GLU A 190 -7.19 12.23 1.26
N PHE A 191 -5.96 11.84 0.90
CA PHE A 191 -5.54 10.46 0.72
C PHE A 191 -4.19 10.21 1.38
N LEU A 192 -4.11 9.13 2.16
CA LEU A 192 -2.88 8.69 2.84
C LEU A 192 -2.52 7.27 2.44
N VAL A 193 -1.30 7.06 1.99
CA VAL A 193 -0.68 5.74 1.93
C VAL A 193 0.04 5.50 3.24
N CYS A 194 -0.34 4.46 3.97
CA CYS A 194 0.31 4.04 5.21
C CYS A 194 1.13 2.77 4.89
N ASP A 195 2.43 2.94 4.63
CA ASP A 195 3.33 1.83 4.26
C ASP A 195 3.94 1.22 5.52
N GLU A 196 3.36 0.09 5.98
CA GLU A 196 3.76 -0.63 7.20
C GLU A 196 3.93 0.27 8.43
N ALA A 197 3.08 1.29 8.56
CA ALA A 197 3.22 2.39 9.54
C ALA A 197 3.22 1.94 11.02
N VAL A 198 2.83 0.71 11.31
CA VAL A 198 2.75 0.15 12.69
C VAL A 198 3.60 -1.12 12.88
N ALA A 199 4.28 -1.61 11.83
CA ALA A 199 4.96 -2.91 11.85
C ALA A 199 6.12 -3.00 12.86
N ALA A 200 6.76 -1.89 13.19
CA ALA A 200 7.88 -1.81 14.11
C ALA A 200 7.47 -1.47 15.56
N LEU A 201 6.17 -1.53 15.87
CA LEU A 201 5.63 -1.17 17.18
C LEU A 201 5.22 -2.41 17.98
N ASP A 202 5.36 -2.33 19.31
CA ASP A 202 4.81 -3.33 20.22
C ASP A 202 3.29 -3.43 20.08
N VAL A 203 2.71 -4.62 20.29
CA VAL A 203 1.28 -4.92 20.06
C VAL A 203 0.34 -3.91 20.74
N SER A 204 0.62 -3.53 21.99
CA SER A 204 -0.21 -2.56 22.73
C SER A 204 -0.15 -1.14 22.14
N ILE A 205 1.02 -0.72 21.70
CA ILE A 205 1.23 0.58 21.05
C ILE A 205 0.64 0.58 19.65
N GLN A 206 0.80 -0.54 18.91
CA GLN A 206 0.19 -0.75 17.61
C GLN A 206 -1.33 -0.55 17.66
N ALA A 207 -2.03 -1.18 18.63
CA ALA A 207 -3.48 -1.02 18.82
C ALA A 207 -3.88 0.45 19.05
N GLN A 208 -3.11 1.19 19.85
CA GLN A 208 -3.37 2.62 20.08
C GLN A 208 -3.19 3.47 18.81
N VAL A 209 -2.20 3.17 17.98
CA VAL A 209 -1.98 3.90 16.72
C VAL A 209 -3.03 3.53 15.68
N LEU A 210 -3.51 2.28 15.64
CA LEU A 210 -4.62 1.87 14.78
C LEU A 210 -5.93 2.59 15.16
N ASN A 211 -6.25 2.67 16.45
CA ASN A 211 -7.41 3.43 16.92
C ASN A 211 -7.29 4.92 16.52
N LEU A 212 -6.08 5.50 16.61
CA LEU A 212 -5.84 6.85 16.15
C LEU A 212 -6.12 7.01 14.63
N PHE A 213 -5.75 6.04 13.77
CA PHE A 213 -6.10 6.08 12.35
C PHE A 213 -7.61 6.06 12.12
N ILE A 214 -8.37 5.25 12.90
CA ILE A 214 -9.84 5.20 12.82
C ILE A 214 -10.45 6.55 13.25
N GLU A 215 -10.00 7.12 14.36
CA GLU A 215 -10.45 8.43 14.85
C GLU A 215 -10.18 9.54 13.82
N LEU A 216 -8.97 9.57 13.25
CA LEU A 216 -8.59 10.55 12.24
C LEU A 216 -9.38 10.39 10.93
N ARG A 217 -9.64 9.13 10.50
CA ARG A 217 -10.52 8.85 9.35
C ARG A 217 -11.89 9.47 9.56
N ASN A 218 -12.51 9.18 10.68
CA ASN A 218 -13.87 9.65 11.00
C ASN A 218 -13.94 11.17 11.16
N ALA A 219 -12.95 11.78 11.83
CA ALA A 219 -12.93 13.22 12.10
C ALA A 219 -12.59 14.06 10.87
N LEU A 220 -11.80 13.54 9.93
CA LEU A 220 -11.28 14.28 8.77
C LEU A 220 -11.74 13.73 7.42
N ASN A 221 -12.58 12.67 7.42
CA ASN A 221 -13.02 11.95 6.21
C ASN A 221 -11.84 11.52 5.32
N LEU A 222 -10.80 10.97 5.94
CA LEU A 222 -9.59 10.54 5.24
C LEU A 222 -9.81 9.22 4.50
N THR A 223 -9.15 9.10 3.36
CA THR A 223 -9.09 7.87 2.56
C THR A 223 -7.73 7.24 2.74
N TYR A 224 -7.67 5.91 2.96
CA TYR A 224 -6.41 5.22 3.19
C TYR A 224 -6.15 4.11 2.17
N LEU A 225 -4.89 3.99 1.73
CA LEU A 225 -4.30 2.75 1.26
C LEU A 225 -3.36 2.24 2.36
N PHE A 226 -3.82 1.27 3.13
CA PHE A 226 -3.10 0.74 4.29
C PHE A 226 -2.35 -0.53 3.91
N ILE A 227 -1.03 -0.43 3.81
CA ILE A 227 -0.14 -1.53 3.44
C ILE A 227 0.33 -2.22 4.72
N SER A 228 0.11 -3.52 4.81
CA SER A 228 0.56 -4.35 5.92
C SER A 228 0.86 -5.78 5.45
N HIS A 229 1.75 -6.45 6.16
CA HIS A 229 1.91 -7.90 6.08
C HIS A 229 1.12 -8.63 7.19
N ASP A 230 0.57 -7.89 8.15
CA ASP A 230 -0.26 -8.39 9.25
C ASP A 230 -1.74 -8.29 8.88
N LEU A 231 -2.38 -9.44 8.71
CA LEU A 231 -3.79 -9.55 8.35
C LEU A 231 -4.72 -9.11 9.49
N GLY A 232 -4.33 -9.33 10.74
CA GLY A 232 -5.10 -8.89 11.91
C GLY A 232 -5.24 -7.37 11.97
N VAL A 233 -4.16 -6.64 11.64
CA VAL A 233 -4.17 -5.18 11.50
C VAL A 233 -5.15 -4.73 10.43
N VAL A 234 -5.10 -5.37 9.27
CA VAL A 234 -5.94 -5.03 8.12
C VAL A 234 -7.40 -5.35 8.40
N ARG A 235 -7.69 -6.48 9.04
CA ARG A 235 -9.05 -6.86 9.46
C ARG A 235 -9.70 -5.84 10.38
N HIS A 236 -8.91 -5.19 11.23
CA HIS A 236 -9.42 -4.20 12.19
C HIS A 236 -9.74 -2.84 11.55
N LEU A 237 -9.05 -2.49 10.46
CA LEU A 237 -9.09 -1.12 9.89
C LEU A 237 -9.77 -1.04 8.53
N ALA A 238 -9.62 -2.05 7.67
CA ALA A 238 -9.97 -1.97 6.27
C ALA A 238 -11.46 -2.25 6.00
N ASP A 239 -12.05 -1.48 5.08
CA ASP A 239 -13.37 -1.77 4.51
C ASP A 239 -13.28 -2.87 3.45
N ARG A 240 -12.19 -2.85 2.66
CA ARG A 240 -11.90 -3.79 1.58
C ARG A 240 -10.42 -4.17 1.62
N VAL A 241 -10.13 -5.42 1.29
CA VAL A 241 -8.77 -5.96 1.27
C VAL A 241 -8.40 -6.38 -0.14
N VAL A 242 -7.17 -6.06 -0.52
CA VAL A 242 -6.54 -6.42 -1.79
C VAL A 242 -5.31 -7.27 -1.49
N ILE A 243 -5.30 -8.48 -2.02
CA ILE A 243 -4.19 -9.41 -1.87
C ILE A 243 -3.28 -9.32 -3.09
N MET A 244 -2.01 -9.07 -2.83
CA MET A 244 -0.98 -8.92 -3.86
C MET A 244 0.05 -10.04 -3.78
N TYR A 245 0.35 -10.67 -4.91
CA TYR A 245 1.37 -11.70 -5.04
C TYR A 245 2.25 -11.41 -6.26
N LEU A 246 3.56 -11.35 -6.05
CA LEU A 246 4.59 -11.19 -7.08
C LEU A 246 4.20 -10.16 -8.18
N GLY A 247 3.91 -8.93 -7.74
CA GLY A 247 3.58 -7.79 -8.61
C GLY A 247 2.13 -7.68 -9.04
N ARG A 248 1.26 -8.67 -8.76
CA ARG A 248 -0.13 -8.72 -9.25
C ARG A 248 -1.15 -8.79 -8.13
N VAL A 249 -2.33 -8.24 -8.37
CA VAL A 249 -3.51 -8.47 -7.53
C VAL A 249 -4.09 -9.85 -7.85
N VAL A 250 -4.22 -10.68 -6.82
CA VAL A 250 -4.77 -12.03 -6.96
C VAL A 250 -6.17 -12.17 -6.41
N GLU A 251 -6.54 -11.36 -5.42
CA GLU A 251 -7.88 -11.32 -4.86
C GLU A 251 -8.18 -9.93 -4.28
N SER A 252 -9.45 -9.49 -4.37
CA SER A 252 -9.94 -8.27 -3.73
C SER A 252 -11.38 -8.49 -3.30
N ALA A 253 -11.70 -8.23 -2.02
CA ALA A 253 -13.05 -8.36 -1.51
C ALA A 253 -13.29 -7.41 -0.33
N PRO A 254 -14.58 -7.14 0.04
CA PRO A 254 -14.90 -6.57 1.34
C PRO A 254 -14.20 -7.34 2.46
N ALA A 255 -13.72 -6.65 3.51
CA ALA A 255 -12.89 -7.27 4.53
C ALA A 255 -13.55 -8.53 5.12
N ASP A 256 -14.79 -8.45 5.59
CA ASP A 256 -15.50 -9.61 6.17
C ASP A 256 -15.55 -10.78 5.19
N THR A 257 -15.89 -10.51 3.92
CA THR A 257 -15.95 -11.55 2.88
C THR A 257 -14.60 -12.23 2.67
N LEU A 258 -13.52 -11.48 2.60
CA LEU A 258 -12.18 -12.03 2.36
C LEU A 258 -11.70 -12.89 3.53
N PHE A 259 -11.99 -12.49 4.78
CA PHE A 259 -11.57 -13.23 5.96
C PHE A 259 -12.43 -14.49 6.20
N ASP A 260 -13.72 -14.44 5.86
CA ASP A 260 -14.64 -15.54 6.10
C ASP A 260 -14.70 -16.51 4.91
N HIS A 261 -14.55 -16.03 3.68
CA HIS A 261 -14.70 -16.77 2.43
C HIS A 261 -13.58 -16.48 1.42
N PRO A 262 -12.28 -16.70 1.78
CA PRO A 262 -11.17 -16.50 0.85
C PRO A 262 -11.28 -17.46 -0.33
N ASN A 263 -11.15 -16.94 -1.55
CA ASN A 263 -11.28 -17.74 -2.76
C ASN A 263 -9.91 -18.19 -3.30
N HIS A 264 -8.96 -17.27 -3.47
CA HIS A 264 -7.67 -17.61 -4.08
C HIS A 264 -6.84 -18.50 -3.16
N PRO A 265 -6.22 -19.61 -3.65
CA PRO A 265 -5.43 -20.52 -2.80
C PRO A 265 -4.29 -19.82 -2.02
N TYR A 266 -3.70 -18.77 -2.58
CA TYR A 266 -2.70 -17.97 -1.87
C TYR A 266 -3.31 -17.22 -0.68
N THR A 267 -4.49 -16.62 -0.83
CA THR A 267 -5.20 -15.94 0.26
C THR A 267 -5.55 -16.90 1.38
N GLN A 268 -6.04 -18.11 1.02
CA GLN A 268 -6.33 -19.17 1.98
C GLN A 268 -5.08 -19.58 2.77
N ALA A 269 -3.94 -19.72 2.09
CA ALA A 269 -2.69 -20.08 2.72
C ALA A 269 -2.14 -18.94 3.62
N LEU A 270 -2.27 -17.68 3.21
CA LEU A 270 -1.91 -16.51 4.05
C LEU A 270 -2.74 -16.49 5.35
N LEU A 271 -4.06 -16.64 5.25
CA LEU A 271 -4.96 -16.66 6.40
C LEU A 271 -4.74 -17.87 7.31
N ALA A 272 -4.37 -19.02 6.74
CA ALA A 272 -4.03 -20.21 7.51
C ALA A 272 -2.69 -20.07 8.26
N SER A 273 -1.81 -19.18 7.79
CA SER A 273 -0.49 -18.91 8.41
C SER A 273 -0.57 -17.92 9.57
N GLU A 274 -1.72 -17.25 9.75
CA GLU A 274 -1.92 -16.29 10.83
C GLU A 274 -2.01 -17.00 12.19
N PRO A 275 -1.20 -16.61 13.18
CA PRO A 275 -1.28 -17.18 14.53
C PRO A 275 -2.63 -16.83 15.17
N LYS A 276 -3.51 -17.80 15.31
CA LYS A 276 -4.78 -17.64 16.04
C LYS A 276 -4.62 -18.18 17.47
N LEU A 277 -5.08 -17.44 18.46
CA LEU A 277 -5.22 -17.92 19.85
C LEU A 277 -6.40 -18.89 19.95
N GLU A 278 -6.33 -20.01 19.21
CA GLU A 278 -7.34 -21.06 19.28
C GLU A 278 -6.82 -22.25 20.12
N VAL A 279 -7.70 -22.80 20.98
CA VAL A 279 -7.40 -23.95 21.85
C VAL A 279 -7.20 -25.26 21.07
N LYS A 280 -7.61 -25.34 19.81
CA LYS A 280 -7.43 -26.52 18.96
C LYS A 280 -6.24 -26.31 18.00
N LYS A 281 -5.28 -27.23 18.06
CA LYS A 281 -4.24 -27.36 17.02
C LYS A 281 -4.93 -27.64 15.69
N ARG A 282 -4.91 -26.67 14.78
CA ARG A 282 -5.18 -26.90 13.35
C ARG A 282 -3.90 -27.38 12.69
N ASP A 283 -4.03 -28.30 11.74
CA ASP A 283 -2.90 -28.68 10.90
C ASP A 283 -2.45 -27.45 10.11
N PHE A 284 -1.27 -26.95 10.47
CA PHE A 284 -0.64 -25.84 9.80
C PHE A 284 -0.24 -26.28 8.39
N MET A 285 -0.91 -25.75 7.37
CA MET A 285 -0.51 -25.94 5.96
C MET A 285 0.27 -24.71 5.50
N PRO A 286 1.59 -24.66 5.74
CA PRO A 286 2.40 -23.55 5.26
C PRO A 286 2.38 -23.50 3.74
N VAL A 287 2.43 -22.31 3.18
CA VAL A 287 2.67 -22.15 1.74
C VAL A 287 4.02 -22.79 1.40
N LYS A 288 3.99 -23.92 0.67
CA LYS A 288 5.19 -24.67 0.33
C LYS A 288 6.03 -23.92 -0.71
N GLY A 289 7.35 -24.04 -0.60
CA GLY A 289 8.31 -23.51 -1.57
C GLY A 289 8.69 -22.03 -1.34
N GLU A 290 9.77 -21.63 -1.98
CA GLU A 290 10.30 -20.25 -1.95
C GLU A 290 9.48 -19.34 -2.86
N ILE A 291 9.48 -18.04 -2.55
CA ILE A 291 8.86 -17.03 -3.41
C ILE A 291 9.68 -16.93 -4.70
N PRO A 292 9.07 -17.08 -5.89
CA PRO A 292 9.80 -16.93 -7.14
C PRO A 292 10.40 -15.53 -7.27
N SER A 293 11.53 -15.45 -7.99
CA SER A 293 12.22 -14.18 -8.19
C SER A 293 11.42 -13.21 -9.06
N PRO A 294 11.31 -11.93 -8.67
CA PRO A 294 10.68 -10.89 -9.47
C PRO A 294 11.51 -10.52 -10.72
N LEU A 295 12.75 -11.01 -10.83
CA LEU A 295 13.56 -10.89 -12.04
C LEU A 295 13.04 -11.77 -13.18
N ASN A 296 12.58 -12.99 -12.84
CA ASN A 296 12.06 -13.97 -13.77
C ASN A 296 10.74 -14.54 -13.21
N PRO A 297 9.65 -13.75 -13.24
CA PRO A 297 8.38 -14.21 -12.72
C PRO A 297 7.87 -15.42 -13.52
N PRO A 298 7.22 -16.40 -12.87
CA PRO A 298 6.63 -17.55 -13.54
C PRO A 298 5.65 -17.12 -14.64
N SER A 299 5.58 -17.89 -15.74
CA SER A 299 4.55 -17.71 -16.76
C SER A 299 3.16 -18.05 -16.22
N GLY A 300 2.11 -17.57 -16.85
CA GLY A 300 0.73 -17.82 -16.45
C GLY A 300 0.39 -17.26 -15.05
N CYS A 301 -0.21 -18.08 -14.21
CA CYS A 301 -0.48 -17.72 -12.81
C CYS A 301 0.82 -17.69 -12.02
N HIS A 302 1.23 -16.54 -11.49
CA HIS A 302 2.50 -16.39 -10.74
C HIS A 302 2.57 -17.31 -9.50
N PHE A 303 1.42 -17.71 -8.94
CA PHE A 303 1.36 -18.58 -7.77
C PHE A 303 1.44 -20.08 -8.12
N HIS A 304 1.35 -20.48 -9.40
CA HIS A 304 1.27 -21.90 -9.79
C HIS A 304 2.39 -22.77 -9.22
N PRO A 305 3.66 -22.31 -9.06
CA PRO A 305 4.72 -23.19 -8.52
C PRO A 305 4.52 -23.57 -7.05
N ARG A 306 3.71 -22.79 -6.32
CA ARG A 306 3.43 -22.97 -4.88
C ARG A 306 1.98 -23.41 -4.63
N CYS A 307 1.15 -23.46 -5.69
CA CYS A 307 -0.28 -23.76 -5.58
C CYS A 307 -0.53 -25.27 -5.47
N PRO A 308 -1.19 -25.76 -4.41
CA PRO A 308 -1.52 -27.19 -4.29
C PRO A 308 -2.57 -27.65 -5.32
N PHE A 309 -3.27 -26.72 -5.96
CA PHE A 309 -4.32 -26.96 -6.95
C PHE A 309 -3.90 -26.56 -8.37
N ALA A 310 -2.58 -26.44 -8.62
CA ALA A 310 -2.08 -26.02 -9.93
C ALA A 310 -2.52 -26.99 -11.03
N MET A 311 -3.04 -26.44 -12.13
CA MET A 311 -3.45 -27.14 -13.35
C MET A 311 -2.51 -26.78 -14.50
N PRO A 312 -2.45 -27.58 -15.59
CA PRO A 312 -1.64 -27.24 -16.76
C PRO A 312 -1.93 -25.84 -17.32
N LEU A 313 -3.17 -25.38 -17.27
CA LEU A 313 -3.59 -24.04 -17.69
C LEU A 313 -2.91 -22.95 -16.86
N CYS A 314 -2.70 -23.18 -15.56
CA CYS A 314 -2.05 -22.22 -14.67
C CYS A 314 -0.59 -21.92 -15.06
N VAL A 315 0.09 -22.85 -15.75
CA VAL A 315 1.48 -22.68 -16.18
C VAL A 315 1.57 -21.76 -17.41
N SER A 316 0.59 -21.82 -18.31
CA SER A 316 0.66 -21.17 -19.63
C SER A 316 -0.19 -19.91 -19.74
N VAL A 317 -1.30 -19.83 -18.99
CA VAL A 317 -2.28 -18.75 -19.10
C VAL A 317 -2.42 -18.00 -17.78
N GLN A 318 -2.35 -16.66 -17.85
CA GLN A 318 -2.62 -15.81 -16.71
C GLN A 318 -4.12 -15.76 -16.44
N PRO A 319 -4.58 -16.08 -15.20
CA PRO A 319 -5.98 -15.92 -14.86
C PRO A 319 -6.38 -14.44 -14.79
N PRO A 320 -7.47 -14.06 -15.47
CA PRO A 320 -7.98 -12.69 -15.33
C PRO A 320 -8.62 -12.49 -13.94
N LEU A 321 -8.56 -11.26 -13.43
CA LEU A 321 -9.27 -10.89 -12.22
C LEU A 321 -10.77 -10.80 -12.53
N ARG A 322 -11.56 -11.76 -12.03
CA ARG A 322 -13.01 -11.87 -12.29
C ARG A 322 -13.81 -11.62 -11.03
N GLU A 323 -14.97 -11.01 -11.20
CA GLU A 323 -15.94 -10.83 -10.12
C GLU A 323 -16.72 -12.12 -9.90
N LEU A 324 -16.67 -12.65 -8.67
CA LEU A 324 -17.35 -13.87 -8.24
C LEU A 324 -18.67 -13.56 -7.54
N ALA A 325 -18.70 -12.44 -6.82
CA ALA A 325 -19.85 -11.87 -6.14
C ALA A 325 -19.66 -10.34 -6.09
N PRO A 326 -20.69 -9.56 -5.79
CA PRO A 326 -20.57 -8.10 -5.73
C PRO A 326 -19.37 -7.64 -4.90
N GLY A 327 -18.38 -7.01 -5.56
CA GLY A 327 -17.15 -6.52 -4.93
C GLY A 327 -16.12 -7.58 -4.57
N HIS A 328 -16.36 -8.88 -4.85
CA HIS A 328 -15.41 -9.96 -4.63
C HIS A 328 -14.77 -10.40 -5.96
N LEU A 329 -13.52 -10.04 -6.16
CA LEU A 329 -12.73 -10.33 -7.36
C LEU A 329 -11.64 -11.36 -7.04
N SER A 330 -11.42 -12.33 -7.93
CA SER A 330 -10.34 -13.32 -7.80
C SER A 330 -9.73 -13.69 -9.14
N ALA A 331 -8.39 -13.81 -9.17
CA ALA A 331 -7.62 -14.21 -10.35
C ALA A 331 -7.16 -15.67 -10.22
N CYS A 332 -8.11 -16.61 -10.36
CA CYS A 332 -7.85 -18.05 -10.22
C CYS A 332 -8.63 -18.87 -11.25
N HIS A 333 -7.95 -19.79 -11.95
CA HIS A 333 -8.56 -20.69 -12.92
C HIS A 333 -9.50 -21.74 -12.32
N LEU A 334 -9.46 -21.96 -11.00
CA LEU A 334 -10.46 -22.79 -10.32
C LEU A 334 -11.88 -22.25 -10.47
N ASN A 335 -12.00 -20.94 -10.74
CA ASN A 335 -13.28 -20.28 -10.96
C ASN A 335 -13.80 -20.43 -12.39
N ASP A 336 -12.96 -20.88 -13.36
CA ASP A 336 -13.36 -21.02 -14.75
C ASP A 336 -14.38 -22.16 -14.94
N ALA A 337 -14.31 -23.21 -14.10
CA ALA A 337 -15.27 -24.30 -14.10
C ALA A 337 -16.66 -23.93 -13.56
N GLN A 338 -16.75 -22.85 -12.78
CA GLN A 338 -18.04 -22.39 -12.20
C GLN A 338 -18.78 -21.40 -13.10
N ALA A 339 -18.13 -20.80 -14.09
CA ALA A 339 -18.73 -19.86 -15.03
C ALA A 339 -19.45 -20.53 -16.22
N GLY A 340 -19.45 -21.86 -16.30
CA GLY A 340 -20.04 -22.67 -17.39
C GLY A 340 -21.32 -23.45 -17.04
N ASN A 341 -21.94 -23.18 -15.87
CA ASN A 341 -23.23 -23.75 -15.47
C ASN A 341 -24.32 -22.71 -15.36
#